data_9e6afcc2be61a63e68cf38de7cfba2a3
#
_entry.id   9e6afcc2be61a63e68cf38de7cfba2a3
#
_cell.length_a   1.000
_cell.length_b   1.000
_cell.length_c   1.000
_cell.angle_alpha   90.00
_cell.angle_beta   90.00
_cell.angle_gamma   90.00
#
_symmetry.space_group_name_H-M   'P 1'
#
loop_
_entity.id
_entity.type
_entity.pdbx_description
1 polymer ?
#
loop_
_entity_poly.entity_id
_entity_poly.type
_entity_poly.pdbx_seq_one_letter_code
_entity_poly.pdbx_strand_id
1 'polypeptide(L)'
;TNKGSDKMGRDAIYPGSTLGIIGINRNGAALIATAKKAGFNVGVYVDRSQPSVTKMADFTIVGAMNDRTKLTQFGEACDAIIYQTPNVDSRVLHFLSQYAVIPQGINALEIVQDRLMERAFLDQVNINIAPYVTVVSLDDVYQSIDSIGYPALLKPIQRGIGENSMLIERQSDITRAADFIDTGTYLLESWIEHTNEYT
;
A
#
# COMPACT_ATOMS: atom_id res chain seq x y z
N THR A 1 -0.79 -5.53 -36.20
CA THR A 1 -0.85 -4.09 -35.90
C THR A 1 -0.46 -3.87 -34.46
N ASN A 2 0.71 -3.28 -34.30
CA ASN A 2 1.45 -3.14 -33.04
C ASN A 2 0.77 -2.07 -32.17
N LYS A 3 -0.15 -2.46 -31.27
CA LYS A 3 -0.79 -1.54 -30.31
C LYS A 3 0.09 -1.22 -29.08
N GLY A 4 1.22 -1.91 -28.91
CA GLY A 4 2.06 -1.79 -27.69
C GLY A 4 2.96 -0.56 -27.64
N SER A 5 3.35 0.03 -28.77
CA SER A 5 4.33 1.14 -28.78
C SER A 5 3.72 2.54 -28.63
N ASP A 6 2.40 2.67 -28.72
CA ASP A 6 1.70 3.97 -28.70
C ASP A 6 1.13 4.35 -27.32
N LYS A 7 1.17 3.43 -26.34
CA LYS A 7 0.61 3.66 -24.99
C LYS A 7 1.57 4.41 -24.05
N MET A 8 2.88 4.28 -24.23
CA MET A 8 3.90 4.85 -23.32
C MET A 8 4.15 6.35 -23.48
N GLY A 9 3.49 7.03 -24.41
CA GLY A 9 3.65 8.47 -24.66
C GLY A 9 2.44 9.33 -24.29
N ARG A 10 1.42 8.78 -23.61
CA ARG A 10 0.22 9.55 -23.25
C ARG A 10 0.34 10.09 -21.84
N ASP A 11 0.56 11.38 -21.70
CA ASP A 11 0.56 12.11 -20.41
C ASP A 11 -0.83 12.17 -19.77
N ALA A 12 -1.90 11.81 -20.47
CA ALA A 12 -3.28 11.82 -19.97
C ALA A 12 -4.14 10.71 -20.61
N ILE A 13 -5.08 10.21 -19.83
CA ILE A 13 -6.16 9.34 -20.30
C ILE A 13 -7.47 10.13 -20.39
N TYR A 14 -8.29 9.82 -21.38
CA TYR A 14 -9.55 10.54 -21.67
C TYR A 14 -10.76 9.60 -21.53
N PRO A 15 -11.98 10.14 -21.37
CA PRO A 15 -13.20 9.35 -21.44
C PRO A 15 -13.20 8.43 -22.66
N GLY A 16 -13.64 7.18 -22.47
CA GLY A 16 -13.53 6.10 -23.44
C GLY A 16 -12.31 5.20 -23.26
N SER A 17 -11.26 5.67 -22.53
CA SER A 17 -10.13 4.82 -22.13
C SER A 17 -10.55 3.81 -21.07
N THR A 18 -9.76 2.74 -20.93
CA THR A 18 -9.95 1.69 -19.91
C THR A 18 -9.07 1.92 -18.70
N LEU A 19 -9.70 2.13 -17.55
CA LEU A 19 -9.05 2.21 -16.25
C LEU A 19 -9.05 0.84 -15.58
N GLY A 20 -7.88 0.28 -15.36
CA GLY A 20 -7.68 -0.94 -14.58
C GLY A 20 -7.56 -0.62 -13.08
N ILE A 21 -8.18 -1.42 -12.22
CA ILE A 21 -8.06 -1.30 -10.77
C ILE A 21 -7.55 -2.62 -10.20
N ILE A 22 -6.46 -2.55 -9.42
CA ILE A 22 -5.86 -3.69 -8.72
C ILE A 22 -5.79 -3.42 -7.21
N GLY A 23 -5.85 -4.45 -6.39
CA GLY A 23 -5.80 -4.30 -4.93
C GLY A 23 -7.02 -3.55 -4.38
N ILE A 24 -8.20 -3.98 -4.79
CA ILE A 24 -9.47 -3.34 -4.41
C ILE A 24 -9.73 -3.50 -2.91
N ASN A 25 -10.12 -2.38 -2.29
CA ASN A 25 -10.58 -2.30 -0.92
C ASN A 25 -12.12 -2.08 -0.85
N ARG A 26 -12.65 -1.84 0.36
CA ARG A 26 -14.09 -1.60 0.59
C ARG A 26 -14.66 -0.40 -0.20
N ASN A 27 -13.83 0.55 -0.62
CA ASN A 27 -14.23 1.73 -1.39
C ASN A 27 -14.22 1.49 -2.91
N GLY A 28 -13.85 0.29 -3.36
CA GLY A 28 -13.73 -0.06 -4.77
C GLY A 28 -15.00 0.15 -5.58
N ALA A 29 -16.16 -0.14 -5.00
CA ALA A 29 -17.45 0.08 -5.64
C ALA A 29 -17.70 1.56 -5.97
N ALA A 30 -17.39 2.46 -5.04
CA ALA A 30 -17.54 3.91 -5.26
C ALA A 30 -16.56 4.42 -6.33
N LEU A 31 -15.32 3.92 -6.33
CA LEU A 31 -14.33 4.27 -7.36
C LEU A 31 -14.77 3.82 -8.75
N ILE A 32 -15.25 2.57 -8.90
CA ILE A 32 -15.76 2.06 -10.18
C ILE A 32 -16.94 2.93 -10.65
N ALA A 33 -17.91 3.21 -9.78
CA ALA A 33 -19.06 4.02 -10.13
C ALA A 33 -18.65 5.44 -10.59
N THR A 34 -17.69 6.06 -9.91
CA THR A 34 -17.19 7.39 -10.24
C THR A 34 -16.43 7.38 -11.57
N ALA A 35 -15.56 6.40 -11.81
CA ALA A 35 -14.82 6.26 -13.07
C ALA A 35 -15.78 6.07 -14.25
N LYS A 36 -16.79 5.21 -14.10
CA LYS A 36 -17.84 5.00 -15.15
C LYS A 36 -18.63 6.26 -15.39
N LYS A 37 -19.02 7.01 -14.34
CA LYS A 37 -19.69 8.31 -14.49
C LYS A 37 -18.84 9.34 -15.22
N ALA A 38 -17.51 9.27 -15.06
CA ALA A 38 -16.56 10.09 -15.79
C ALA A 38 -16.29 9.62 -17.24
N GLY A 39 -16.98 8.55 -17.68
CA GLY A 39 -16.91 8.04 -19.05
C GLY A 39 -15.79 7.04 -19.32
N PHE A 40 -15.14 6.49 -18.29
CA PHE A 40 -14.13 5.44 -18.44
C PHE A 40 -14.78 4.04 -18.47
N ASN A 41 -14.19 3.13 -19.26
CA ASN A 41 -14.39 1.71 -19.06
C ASN A 41 -13.57 1.25 -17.87
N VAL A 42 -14.08 0.32 -17.06
CA VAL A 42 -13.40 -0.13 -15.85
C VAL A 42 -13.14 -1.63 -15.87
N GLY A 43 -11.88 -2.00 -15.82
CA GLY A 43 -11.42 -3.36 -15.58
C GLY A 43 -10.95 -3.57 -14.15
N VAL A 44 -11.14 -4.77 -13.61
CA VAL A 44 -10.77 -5.11 -12.25
C VAL A 44 -9.95 -6.40 -12.21
N TYR A 45 -8.83 -6.38 -11.49
CA TYR A 45 -8.05 -7.57 -11.19
C TYR A 45 -8.16 -7.91 -9.71
N VAL A 46 -8.62 -9.11 -9.39
CA VAL A 46 -8.80 -9.61 -8.01
C VAL A 46 -8.25 -11.02 -7.85
N ASP A 47 -7.76 -11.35 -6.67
CA ASP A 47 -7.31 -12.70 -6.31
C ASP A 47 -8.47 -13.69 -6.16
N ARG A 48 -9.63 -13.19 -5.77
CA ARG A 48 -10.88 -13.95 -5.60
C ARG A 48 -12.08 -13.12 -6.01
N SER A 49 -13.15 -13.78 -6.41
CA SER A 49 -14.38 -13.09 -6.80
C SER A 49 -14.99 -12.30 -5.62
N GLN A 50 -15.27 -11.03 -5.87
CA GLN A 50 -15.94 -10.12 -4.95
C GLN A 50 -17.18 -9.54 -5.66
N PRO A 51 -18.34 -10.20 -5.60
CA PRO A 51 -19.51 -9.86 -6.44
C PRO A 51 -20.00 -8.41 -6.28
N SER A 52 -19.83 -7.81 -5.11
CA SER A 52 -20.18 -6.40 -4.86
C SER A 52 -19.36 -5.40 -5.70
N VAL A 53 -18.19 -5.80 -6.15
CA VAL A 53 -17.27 -4.97 -6.93
C VAL A 53 -17.19 -5.47 -8.36
N THR A 54 -17.01 -6.78 -8.57
CA THR A 54 -16.77 -7.38 -9.89
C THR A 54 -17.96 -7.23 -10.83
N LYS A 55 -19.21 -7.18 -10.31
CA LYS A 55 -20.43 -6.96 -11.13
C LYS A 55 -20.57 -5.51 -11.63
N MET A 56 -19.85 -4.56 -11.04
CA MET A 56 -19.93 -3.15 -11.45
C MET A 56 -18.90 -2.80 -12.53
N ALA A 57 -17.83 -3.57 -12.63
CA ALA A 57 -16.80 -3.40 -13.65
C ALA A 57 -17.30 -3.87 -15.03
N ASP A 58 -16.72 -3.33 -16.09
CA ASP A 58 -17.01 -3.76 -17.47
C ASP A 58 -16.37 -5.11 -17.77
N PHE A 59 -15.23 -5.40 -17.15
CA PHE A 59 -14.65 -6.75 -17.12
C PHE A 59 -13.91 -7.01 -15.82
N THR A 60 -13.75 -8.27 -15.48
CA THR A 60 -13.03 -8.73 -14.29
C THR A 60 -12.13 -9.89 -14.66
N ILE A 61 -10.88 -9.82 -14.21
CA ILE A 61 -9.93 -10.94 -14.26
C ILE A 61 -9.72 -11.43 -12.83
N VAL A 62 -9.98 -12.71 -12.59
CA VAL A 62 -9.73 -13.37 -11.31
C VAL A 62 -8.47 -14.21 -11.44
N GLY A 63 -7.44 -13.88 -10.66
CA GLY A 63 -6.14 -14.56 -10.70
C GLY A 63 -5.24 -14.21 -9.54
N ALA A 64 -4.30 -15.11 -9.27
CA ALA A 64 -3.28 -14.85 -8.25
C ALA A 64 -2.37 -13.68 -8.69
N MET A 65 -1.82 -12.94 -7.72
CA MET A 65 -0.94 -11.80 -8.01
C MET A 65 0.41 -12.17 -8.67
N ASN A 66 0.71 -13.47 -8.75
CA ASN A 66 1.86 -14.00 -9.47
C ASN A 66 1.49 -14.67 -10.81
N ASP A 67 0.23 -14.66 -11.22
CA ASP A 67 -0.24 -15.22 -12.51
C ASP A 67 0.12 -14.26 -13.65
N ARG A 68 1.30 -14.46 -14.22
CA ARG A 68 1.83 -13.61 -15.31
C ARG A 68 0.93 -13.56 -16.52
N THR A 69 0.27 -14.67 -16.88
CA THR A 69 -0.61 -14.72 -18.05
C THR A 69 -1.83 -13.82 -17.85
N LYS A 70 -2.49 -13.91 -16.70
CA LYS A 70 -3.65 -13.08 -16.38
C LYS A 70 -3.28 -11.62 -16.15
N LEU A 71 -2.12 -11.36 -15.54
CA LEU A 71 -1.61 -9.98 -15.41
C LEU A 71 -1.30 -9.36 -16.77
N THR A 72 -0.74 -10.12 -17.72
CA THR A 72 -0.55 -9.66 -19.10
C THR A 72 -1.88 -9.31 -19.76
N GLN A 73 -2.88 -10.21 -19.69
CA GLN A 73 -4.22 -9.96 -20.24
C GLN A 73 -4.84 -8.69 -19.64
N PHE A 74 -4.68 -8.50 -18.33
CA PHE A 74 -5.17 -7.30 -17.66
C PHE A 74 -4.45 -6.03 -18.12
N GLY A 75 -3.12 -6.06 -18.14
CA GLY A 75 -2.29 -4.94 -18.58
C GLY A 75 -2.59 -4.51 -20.02
N GLU A 76 -2.71 -5.47 -20.95
CA GLU A 76 -3.03 -5.20 -22.34
C GLU A 76 -4.42 -4.61 -22.56
N ALA A 77 -5.38 -4.98 -21.68
CA ALA A 77 -6.76 -4.49 -21.74
C ALA A 77 -6.92 -3.07 -21.15
N CYS A 78 -5.93 -2.54 -20.43
CA CYS A 78 -6.02 -1.25 -19.75
C CYS A 78 -5.15 -0.19 -20.43
N ASP A 79 -5.59 1.06 -20.40
CA ASP A 79 -4.79 2.24 -20.78
C ASP A 79 -4.05 2.82 -19.57
N ALA A 80 -4.68 2.79 -18.40
CA ALA A 80 -4.04 3.10 -17.13
C ALA A 80 -4.47 2.11 -16.05
N ILE A 81 -3.61 1.89 -15.06
CA ILE A 81 -3.88 1.02 -13.93
C ILE A 81 -3.63 1.79 -12.65
N ILE A 82 -4.58 1.73 -11.71
CA ILE A 82 -4.46 2.27 -10.36
C ILE A 82 -4.55 1.15 -9.33
N TYR A 83 -3.90 1.37 -8.18
CA TYR A 83 -4.00 0.49 -7.02
C TYR A 83 -4.66 1.21 -5.85
N GLN A 84 -5.48 0.49 -5.06
CA GLN A 84 -6.27 1.08 -3.96
C GLN A 84 -5.71 0.76 -2.57
N THR A 85 -4.78 -0.16 -2.46
CA THR A 85 -4.23 -0.60 -1.17
C THR A 85 -2.73 -0.72 -1.25
N PRO A 86 -2.00 -0.42 -0.17
CA PRO A 86 -0.56 -0.61 -0.11
C PRO A 86 -0.15 -2.10 -0.09
N ASN A 87 -1.10 -3.02 -0.06
CA ASN A 87 -0.80 -4.47 0.00
C ASN A 87 -0.55 -5.10 -1.39
N VAL A 88 -0.56 -4.31 -2.45
CA VAL A 88 -0.15 -4.77 -3.79
C VAL A 88 1.37 -4.84 -3.85
N ASP A 89 1.92 -5.98 -4.25
CA ASP A 89 3.36 -6.12 -4.46
C ASP A 89 3.85 -5.16 -5.56
N SER A 90 4.83 -4.32 -5.26
CA SER A 90 5.39 -3.35 -6.22
C SER A 90 5.92 -4.02 -7.48
N ARG A 91 6.42 -5.27 -7.39
CA ARG A 91 6.87 -6.07 -8.55
C ARG A 91 5.74 -6.36 -9.54
N VAL A 92 4.51 -6.49 -9.05
CA VAL A 92 3.32 -6.64 -9.91
C VAL A 92 3.07 -5.34 -10.68
N LEU A 93 3.18 -4.19 -10.02
CA LEU A 93 3.00 -2.90 -10.67
C LEU A 93 4.14 -2.61 -11.66
N HIS A 94 5.38 -2.93 -11.34
CA HIS A 94 6.50 -2.85 -12.29
C HIS A 94 6.27 -3.72 -13.53
N PHE A 95 5.71 -4.90 -13.37
CA PHE A 95 5.33 -5.75 -14.49
C PHE A 95 4.21 -5.12 -15.33
N LEU A 96 3.16 -4.61 -14.68
CA LEU A 96 2.00 -4.00 -15.35
C LEU A 96 2.35 -2.67 -16.03
N SER A 97 3.36 -1.94 -15.54
CA SER A 97 3.82 -0.68 -16.16
C SER A 97 4.38 -0.85 -17.58
N GLN A 98 4.71 -2.09 -17.99
CA GLN A 98 5.11 -2.40 -19.36
C GLN A 98 3.91 -2.35 -20.35
N TYR A 99 2.69 -2.40 -19.85
CA TYR A 99 1.46 -2.49 -20.65
C TYR A 99 0.58 -1.25 -20.54
N ALA A 100 0.54 -0.64 -19.35
CA ALA A 100 -0.34 0.49 -19.04
C ALA A 100 0.35 1.51 -18.15
N VAL A 101 -0.09 2.76 -18.20
CA VAL A 101 0.41 3.82 -17.32
C VAL A 101 -0.07 3.56 -15.88
N ILE A 102 0.80 3.80 -14.90
CA ILE A 102 0.45 3.77 -13.46
C ILE A 102 0.56 5.21 -12.92
N PRO A 103 -0.54 5.98 -12.95
CA PRO A 103 -0.49 7.43 -12.70
C PRO A 103 -0.03 7.80 -11.27
N GLN A 104 -0.30 6.93 -10.29
CA GLN A 104 0.13 7.15 -8.90
C GLN A 104 1.65 6.98 -8.72
N GLY A 105 2.32 6.37 -9.70
CA GLY A 105 3.71 5.93 -9.56
C GLY A 105 3.86 4.70 -8.66
N ILE A 106 5.00 4.04 -8.74
CA ILE A 106 5.32 2.85 -7.95
C ILE A 106 6.14 3.24 -6.72
N ASN A 107 6.98 4.27 -6.83
CA ASN A 107 7.83 4.73 -5.74
C ASN A 107 7.03 5.12 -4.48
N ALA A 108 5.85 5.75 -4.66
CA ALA A 108 4.99 6.09 -3.53
C ALA A 108 4.52 4.84 -2.77
N LEU A 109 4.20 3.76 -3.50
CA LEU A 109 3.84 2.48 -2.89
C LEU A 109 5.02 1.88 -2.11
N GLU A 110 6.22 1.86 -2.70
CA GLU A 110 7.41 1.30 -2.07
C GLU A 110 7.77 2.05 -0.78
N ILE A 111 7.66 3.38 -0.80
CA ILE A 111 7.87 4.21 0.40
C ILE A 111 6.88 3.84 1.50
N VAL A 112 5.58 3.77 1.20
CA VAL A 112 4.55 3.54 2.23
C VAL A 112 4.47 2.08 2.72
N GLN A 113 5.07 1.13 1.98
CA GLN A 113 5.15 -0.27 2.40
C GLN A 113 6.20 -0.52 3.49
N ASP A 114 7.19 0.35 3.59
CA ASP A 114 8.24 0.29 4.59
C ASP A 114 8.16 1.51 5.50
N ARG A 115 7.86 1.29 6.79
CA ARG A 115 7.68 2.38 7.76
C ARG A 115 8.94 3.22 7.96
N LEU A 116 10.11 2.62 7.81
CA LEU A 116 11.37 3.35 7.93
C LEU A 116 11.61 4.24 6.71
N MET A 117 11.34 3.73 5.52
CA MET A 117 11.40 4.54 4.29
C MET A 117 10.37 5.68 4.34
N GLU A 118 9.16 5.42 4.81
CA GLU A 118 8.13 6.44 5.00
C GLU A 118 8.60 7.55 5.96
N ARG A 119 9.19 7.19 7.12
CA ARG A 119 9.74 8.15 8.07
C ARG A 119 10.87 8.97 7.48
N ALA A 120 11.81 8.32 6.79
CA ALA A 120 12.92 9.00 6.13
C ALA A 120 12.43 9.97 5.05
N PHE A 121 11.42 9.60 4.28
CA PHE A 121 10.80 10.48 3.29
C PHE A 121 10.12 11.68 3.93
N LEU A 122 9.32 11.48 4.97
CA LEU A 122 8.62 12.56 5.67
C LEU A 122 9.60 13.55 6.31
N ASP A 123 10.69 13.05 6.91
CA ASP A 123 11.77 13.89 7.46
C ASP A 123 12.46 14.70 6.36
N GLN A 124 12.75 14.09 5.22
CA GLN A 124 13.37 14.76 4.07
C GLN A 124 12.53 15.94 3.54
N VAL A 125 11.21 15.83 3.62
CA VAL A 125 10.29 16.91 3.21
C VAL A 125 9.89 17.83 4.36
N ASN A 126 10.59 17.74 5.51
CA ASN A 126 10.40 18.55 6.70
C ASN A 126 8.99 18.47 7.33
N ILE A 127 8.36 17.30 7.27
CA ILE A 127 7.12 17.03 7.99
C ILE A 127 7.46 16.56 9.41
N ASN A 128 6.83 17.17 10.40
CA ASN A 128 6.98 16.73 11.79
C ASN A 128 6.43 15.32 11.96
N ILE A 129 7.27 14.43 12.46
CA ILE A 129 6.93 13.04 12.76
C ILE A 129 7.22 12.74 14.23
N ALA A 130 6.56 11.73 14.79
CA ALA A 130 6.85 11.25 16.12
C ALA A 130 8.31 10.79 16.22
N PRO A 131 9.03 11.08 17.32
CA PRO A 131 10.33 10.47 17.57
C PRO A 131 10.28 8.96 17.45
N TYR A 132 11.26 8.37 16.81
CA TYR A 132 11.32 6.93 16.58
C TYR A 132 12.74 6.39 16.59
N VAL A 133 12.86 5.11 16.84
CA VAL A 133 14.10 4.33 16.67
C VAL A 133 13.78 2.97 16.05
N THR A 134 14.76 2.37 15.43
CA THR A 134 14.67 0.97 14.97
C THR A 134 15.18 0.04 16.05
N VAL A 135 14.49 -1.06 16.27
CA VAL A 135 14.86 -2.10 17.24
C VAL A 135 14.77 -3.47 16.57
N VAL A 136 15.66 -4.37 16.94
CA VAL A 136 15.69 -5.77 16.45
C VAL A 136 15.61 -6.78 17.57
N SER A 137 15.66 -6.30 18.82
CA SER A 137 15.67 -7.15 20.02
C SER A 137 14.94 -6.47 21.18
N LEU A 138 14.59 -7.26 22.19
CA LEU A 138 14.03 -6.75 23.42
C LEU A 138 15.02 -5.82 24.15
N ASP A 139 16.31 -6.12 24.11
CA ASP A 139 17.36 -5.30 24.71
C ASP A 139 17.40 -3.91 24.06
N ASP A 140 17.22 -3.81 22.74
CA ASP A 140 17.15 -2.52 22.05
C ASP A 140 15.95 -1.70 22.52
N VAL A 141 14.81 -2.33 22.81
CA VAL A 141 13.64 -1.64 23.37
C VAL A 141 13.97 -1.07 24.74
N TYR A 142 14.61 -1.85 25.64
CA TYR A 142 15.02 -1.37 26.94
C TYR A 142 16.01 -0.21 26.88
N GLN A 143 16.96 -0.26 25.94
CA GLN A 143 17.96 0.80 25.77
C GLN A 143 17.39 2.08 25.16
N SER A 144 16.36 1.97 24.34
CA SER A 144 15.83 3.08 23.55
C SER A 144 14.62 3.75 24.17
N ILE A 145 13.90 3.07 25.06
CA ILE A 145 12.61 3.54 25.56
C ILE A 145 12.69 4.88 26.31
N ASP A 146 13.77 5.14 27.01
CA ASP A 146 13.95 6.40 27.76
C ASP A 146 14.07 7.60 26.81
N SER A 147 14.59 7.41 25.61
CA SER A 147 14.70 8.46 24.58
C SER A 147 13.39 8.69 23.82
N ILE A 148 12.57 7.66 23.71
CA ILE A 148 11.26 7.71 23.03
C ILE A 148 10.16 8.20 23.98
N GLY A 149 10.22 7.79 25.25
CA GLY A 149 9.22 8.10 26.27
C GLY A 149 8.05 7.11 26.29
N TYR A 150 7.17 7.28 27.28
CA TYR A 150 5.94 6.52 27.43
C TYR A 150 4.72 7.43 27.21
N PRO A 151 3.64 6.94 26.61
CA PRO A 151 3.51 5.65 25.93
C PRO A 151 4.31 5.59 24.63
N ALA A 152 4.72 4.38 24.23
CA ALA A 152 5.39 4.12 22.97
C ALA A 152 4.68 3.03 22.17
N LEU A 153 4.84 3.04 20.87
CA LEU A 153 4.22 2.07 19.97
C LEU A 153 5.29 1.28 19.23
N LEU A 154 5.24 -0.04 19.38
CA LEU A 154 6.13 -0.97 18.68
C LEU A 154 5.41 -1.57 17.47
N LYS A 155 6.00 -1.44 16.28
CA LYS A 155 5.41 -1.87 15.00
C LYS A 155 6.44 -2.61 14.13
N PRO A 156 6.09 -3.68 13.40
CA PRO A 156 6.98 -4.21 12.37
C PRO A 156 7.21 -3.16 11.27
N ILE A 157 8.43 -3.10 10.70
CA ILE A 157 8.75 -2.13 9.64
C ILE A 157 7.90 -2.39 8.39
N GLN A 158 7.76 -3.65 7.98
CA GLN A 158 6.98 -4.01 6.81
C GLN A 158 5.48 -3.94 7.09
N ARG A 159 4.75 -3.18 6.26
CA ARG A 159 3.29 -3.17 6.28
C ARG A 159 2.74 -4.45 5.61
N GLY A 160 1.59 -4.91 6.10
CA GLY A 160 0.87 -6.05 5.50
C GLY A 160 1.22 -7.43 6.07
N ILE A 161 2.28 -7.56 6.85
CA ILE A 161 2.57 -8.76 7.65
C ILE A 161 2.16 -8.46 9.09
N GLY A 162 0.88 -8.74 9.41
CA GLY A 162 0.31 -8.45 10.72
C GLY A 162 0.26 -6.94 10.99
N GLU A 163 -0.89 -6.32 10.83
CA GLU A 163 -1.11 -4.91 11.22
C GLU A 163 -1.05 -4.70 12.74
N ASN A 164 -0.50 -5.66 13.46
CA ASN A 164 -0.41 -5.63 14.90
C ASN A 164 0.65 -4.61 15.30
N SER A 165 0.24 -3.66 16.08
CA SER A 165 1.13 -2.79 16.86
C SER A 165 0.96 -3.12 18.33
N MET A 166 2.04 -2.99 19.10
CA MET A 166 2.00 -3.17 20.55
C MET A 166 2.21 -1.83 21.24
N LEU A 167 1.25 -1.43 22.06
CA LEU A 167 1.39 -0.26 22.92
C LEU A 167 2.15 -0.63 24.20
N ILE A 168 3.16 0.16 24.51
CA ILE A 168 4.00 0.08 25.70
C ILE A 168 3.70 1.33 26.54
N GLU A 169 2.83 1.20 27.55
CA GLU A 169 2.41 2.33 28.39
C GLU A 169 3.40 2.61 29.51
N ARG A 170 4.14 1.59 29.94
CA ARG A 170 5.08 1.63 31.08
C ARG A 170 6.12 0.53 30.97
N GLN A 171 7.16 0.65 31.77
CA GLN A 171 8.31 -0.27 31.78
C GLN A 171 7.90 -1.75 31.94
N SER A 172 6.88 -2.04 32.77
CA SER A 172 6.41 -3.42 32.97
C SER A 172 5.83 -4.07 31.70
N ASP A 173 5.43 -3.27 30.71
CA ASP A 173 4.86 -3.79 29.48
C ASP A 173 5.94 -4.23 28.48
N ILE A 174 7.19 -3.80 28.67
CA ILE A 174 8.31 -4.15 27.78
C ILE A 174 8.53 -5.66 27.71
N THR A 175 8.37 -6.37 28.83
CA THR A 175 8.54 -7.84 28.86
C THR A 175 7.60 -8.56 27.89
N ARG A 176 6.43 -7.99 27.61
CA ARG A 176 5.47 -8.53 26.62
C ARG A 176 5.95 -8.37 25.19
N ALA A 177 6.88 -7.43 24.96
CA ALA A 177 7.47 -7.25 23.63
C ALA A 177 8.33 -8.45 23.22
N ALA A 178 8.78 -9.27 24.16
CA ALA A 178 9.49 -10.52 23.84
C ALA A 178 8.67 -11.49 23.00
N ASP A 179 7.34 -11.54 23.22
CA ASP A 179 6.43 -12.36 22.44
C ASP A 179 6.00 -11.70 21.12
N PHE A 180 6.20 -10.40 21.02
CA PHE A 180 5.84 -9.60 19.86
C PHE A 180 7.00 -9.47 18.85
N ILE A 181 8.25 -9.37 19.35
CA ILE A 181 9.44 -9.28 18.51
C ILE A 181 9.82 -10.70 18.07
N ASP A 182 9.60 -10.96 16.80
CA ASP A 182 10.11 -12.13 16.09
C ASP A 182 11.36 -11.74 15.28
N THR A 183 11.74 -12.54 14.30
CA THR A 183 12.83 -12.21 13.37
C THR A 183 12.45 -11.00 12.50
N GLY A 184 13.25 -9.92 12.57
CA GLY A 184 13.03 -8.74 11.75
C GLY A 184 13.36 -7.44 12.46
N THR A 185 13.08 -6.35 11.79
CA THR A 185 13.27 -4.99 12.30
C THR A 185 11.91 -4.37 12.63
N TYR A 186 11.86 -3.68 13.75
CA TYR A 186 10.68 -3.02 14.27
C TYR A 186 10.96 -1.53 14.42
N LEU A 187 9.89 -0.74 14.40
CA LEU A 187 9.89 0.67 14.73
C LEU A 187 9.31 0.83 16.14
N LEU A 188 10.08 1.44 17.04
CA LEU A 188 9.61 1.93 18.33
C LEU A 188 9.43 3.44 18.20
N GLU A 189 8.20 3.93 18.34
CA GLU A 189 7.88 5.36 18.19
C GLU A 189 7.09 5.91 19.38
N SER A 190 7.25 7.19 19.66
CA SER A 190 6.45 7.88 20.67
C SER A 190 4.98 7.83 20.30
N TRP A 191 4.12 7.48 21.24
CA TRP A 191 2.68 7.62 21.09
C TRP A 191 2.30 9.10 21.22
N ILE A 192 1.62 9.62 20.19
CA ILE A 192 1.07 10.97 20.22
C ILE A 192 -0.41 10.85 20.55
N GLU A 193 -0.80 11.41 21.69
CA GLU A 193 -2.20 11.51 22.04
C GLU A 193 -2.91 12.48 21.08
N HIS A 194 -3.95 12.03 20.43
CA HIS A 194 -4.71 12.83 19.49
C HIS A 194 -6.21 12.69 19.75
N THR A 195 -6.93 13.79 19.61
CA THR A 195 -8.38 13.83 19.78
C THR A 195 -9.11 13.56 18.46
N ASN A 196 -8.46 13.79 17.33
CA ASN A 196 -9.02 13.62 16.00
C ASN A 196 -8.02 12.97 15.05
N GLU A 197 -8.50 12.03 14.26
CA GLU A 197 -7.77 11.41 13.15
C GLU A 197 -8.48 11.80 11.85
N TYR A 198 -7.70 12.29 10.87
CA TYR A 198 -8.20 12.68 9.56
C TYR A 198 -7.63 11.75 8.50
N THR A 199 -8.51 11.23 7.62
CA THR A 199 -8.17 10.34 6.50
C THR A 199 -8.70 10.90 5.18
#